data_2a4eede7f0fcfe9305cfc87a7e10d0d5
#
_entry.id   2a4eede7f0fcfe9305cfc87a7e10d0d5
#
_cell.length_a   1.000
_cell.length_b   1.000
_cell.length_c   1.000
_cell.angle_alpha   90.00
_cell.angle_beta   90.00
_cell.angle_gamma   90.00
#
_symmetry.space_group_name_H-M   'P 1'
#
loop_
_entity.id
_entity.type
_entity.pdbx_description
1 polymer ?
#
loop_
_entity_poly.entity_id
_entity_poly.type
_entity_poly.pdbx_seq_one_letter_code
_entity_poly.pdbx_strand_id
1 'polypeptide(L)'
;VKERYGDDIHEGDIFLMNDAYLQGTHLNDFTAVGPLFYRGELVGFGAARAHWADVGSADTGMVMGSSNIFQEGWRLGPTRVVEKFRELPDWFDLLTRNTRLKELTLGDFRAQIAAIRTGERRLGQLLDRIGVDTYKSACANIFDQAQRLDRAAIAALRDGTYYREGWIDNDGISDDPVKVAITVTIDGERLLIDLAGSSPPVKGSINCGAVQTISLLRLAYKTMISPERAITGGSFSTMEVKIPEDCIYNAKEPAACQWYFTTFGLLADLMISCLSEAMPERATAAHYGDSMVVVFASSYGAKRGWLSVEATAGGWGGSVTADGESALINLVNGGFRNLPAEVYETKFPVRVEEFAIR
;
A
#
# COMPACT_ATOMS: atom_id res chain seq x y z
N VAL A 1 10.58 -10.37 8.97
CA VAL A 1 10.67 -11.83 9.22
C VAL A 1 12.09 -12.21 9.63
N LYS A 2 13.12 -11.92 8.83
CA LYS A 2 14.52 -12.27 9.16
C LYS A 2 14.99 -11.72 10.52
N GLU A 3 14.68 -10.48 10.84
CA GLU A 3 15.06 -9.87 12.13
C GLU A 3 14.47 -10.63 13.33
N ARG A 4 13.25 -11.16 13.20
CA ARG A 4 12.56 -11.85 14.28
C ARG A 4 12.93 -13.32 14.42
N TYR A 5 13.13 -14.01 13.29
CA TYR A 5 13.28 -15.46 13.25
C TYR A 5 14.71 -15.93 12.96
N GLY A 6 15.59 -15.05 12.43
CA GLY A 6 16.98 -15.41 12.14
C GLY A 6 17.08 -16.67 11.28
N ASP A 7 17.74 -17.69 11.82
CA ASP A 7 17.93 -18.98 11.18
C ASP A 7 16.76 -19.95 11.39
N ASP A 8 15.79 -19.62 12.27
CA ASP A 8 14.55 -20.40 12.46
C ASP A 8 13.53 -20.08 11.37
N ILE A 9 13.93 -20.28 10.12
CA ILE A 9 13.08 -20.15 8.92
C ILE A 9 13.22 -21.42 8.11
N HIS A 10 12.11 -22.12 7.89
CA HIS A 10 12.11 -23.43 7.25
C HIS A 10 11.28 -23.43 5.98
N GLU A 11 11.61 -24.38 5.09
CA GLU A 11 10.81 -24.65 3.91
C GLU A 11 9.36 -24.97 4.32
N GLY A 12 8.42 -24.32 3.66
CA GLY A 12 7.01 -24.51 3.98
C GLY A 12 6.44 -23.59 5.04
N ASP A 13 7.25 -22.73 5.66
CA ASP A 13 6.74 -21.71 6.58
C ASP A 13 5.91 -20.64 5.87
N ILE A 14 4.94 -20.06 6.58
CA ILE A 14 4.26 -18.82 6.20
C ILE A 14 4.19 -17.92 7.42
N PHE A 15 4.58 -16.69 7.22
CA PHE A 15 4.50 -15.62 8.20
C PHE A 15 3.44 -14.63 7.76
N LEU A 16 2.64 -14.14 8.70
CA LEU A 16 1.56 -13.20 8.47
C LEU A 16 1.77 -11.93 9.30
N MET A 17 1.44 -10.78 8.75
CA MET A 17 1.57 -9.49 9.43
C MET A 17 0.64 -8.43 8.80
N ASN A 18 0.21 -7.44 9.63
CA ASN A 18 -0.58 -6.30 9.17
C ASN A 18 -0.27 -4.99 9.95
N ASP A 19 0.78 -4.96 10.74
CA ASP A 19 1.09 -3.81 11.60
C ASP A 19 1.37 -2.55 10.78
N ALA A 20 0.52 -1.53 10.91
CA ALA A 20 0.59 -0.28 10.16
C ALA A 20 1.88 0.52 10.42
N TYR A 21 2.49 0.37 11.60
CA TYR A 21 3.72 1.09 11.97
C TYR A 21 4.99 0.39 11.50
N LEU A 22 4.93 -0.93 11.27
CA LEU A 22 6.09 -1.72 10.85
C LEU A 22 6.20 -1.81 9.33
N GLN A 23 5.16 -2.26 8.64
CA GLN A 23 5.17 -2.51 7.19
C GLN A 23 3.78 -2.49 6.57
N GLY A 24 2.75 -2.26 7.39
CA GLY A 24 1.36 -2.22 6.96
C GLY A 24 0.99 -0.87 6.34
N THR A 25 -0.21 -0.83 5.84
CA THR A 25 -0.95 0.38 5.50
C THR A 25 -1.99 0.61 6.59
N HIS A 26 -3.21 0.10 6.44
CA HIS A 26 -4.17 -0.06 7.53
C HIS A 26 -4.27 -1.56 7.93
N LEU A 27 -4.97 -1.86 9.03
CA LEU A 27 -4.97 -3.22 9.58
C LEU A 27 -5.65 -4.27 8.68
N ASN A 28 -6.48 -3.84 7.74
CA ASN A 28 -7.10 -4.74 6.76
C ASN A 28 -6.09 -5.36 5.77
N ASP A 29 -4.93 -4.72 5.57
CA ASP A 29 -3.96 -5.16 4.57
C ASP A 29 -2.99 -6.19 5.14
N PHE A 30 -3.37 -7.45 5.08
CA PHE A 30 -2.53 -8.55 5.51
C PHE A 30 -1.47 -8.93 4.47
N THR A 31 -0.24 -8.99 4.91
CA THR A 31 0.88 -9.49 4.10
C THR A 31 1.29 -10.87 4.59
N ALA A 32 1.14 -11.87 3.71
CA ALA A 32 1.72 -13.20 3.90
C ALA A 32 3.12 -13.24 3.27
N VAL A 33 4.09 -13.80 3.97
CA VAL A 33 5.47 -13.97 3.51
C VAL A 33 5.87 -15.44 3.68
N GLY A 34 6.39 -16.05 2.62
CA GLY A 34 6.93 -17.39 2.66
C GLY A 34 8.37 -17.44 2.14
N PRO A 35 9.27 -18.20 2.78
CA PRO A 35 10.60 -18.43 2.27
C PRO A 35 10.52 -19.27 0.99
N LEU A 36 11.39 -18.98 0.03
CA LEU A 36 11.53 -19.71 -1.21
C LEU A 36 12.80 -20.52 -1.12
N PHE A 37 12.65 -21.84 -0.98
CA PHE A 37 13.77 -22.78 -0.93
C PHE A 37 13.97 -23.47 -2.28
N TYR A 38 15.24 -23.73 -2.60
CA TYR A 38 15.61 -24.54 -3.73
C TYR A 38 16.76 -25.48 -3.34
N ARG A 39 16.51 -26.78 -3.38
CA ARG A 39 17.47 -27.85 -2.97
C ARG A 39 18.07 -27.62 -1.60
N GLY A 40 17.24 -27.15 -0.63
CA GLY A 40 17.64 -26.88 0.75
C GLY A 40 18.32 -25.51 0.97
N GLU A 41 18.53 -24.69 -0.06
CA GLU A 41 19.05 -23.34 0.05
C GLU A 41 17.90 -22.31 0.03
N LEU A 42 17.91 -21.33 0.95
CA LEU A 42 16.99 -20.19 0.93
C LEU A 42 17.45 -19.20 -0.15
N VAL A 43 16.70 -19.14 -1.26
CA VAL A 43 17.01 -18.29 -2.42
C VAL A 43 16.22 -16.99 -2.47
N GLY A 44 15.22 -16.81 -1.60
CA GLY A 44 14.41 -15.59 -1.55
C GLY A 44 13.18 -15.72 -0.67
N PHE A 45 12.30 -14.74 -0.77
CA PHE A 45 10.99 -14.73 -0.13
C PHE A 45 9.90 -14.36 -1.15
N GLY A 46 8.79 -15.06 -1.10
CA GLY A 46 7.55 -14.66 -1.75
C GLY A 46 6.69 -13.84 -0.79
N ALA A 47 6.10 -12.76 -1.25
CA ALA A 47 5.16 -11.98 -0.47
C ALA A 47 3.86 -11.79 -1.25
N ALA A 48 2.73 -11.97 -0.58
CA ALA A 48 1.41 -11.72 -1.11
C ALA A 48 0.62 -10.84 -0.13
N ARG A 49 0.12 -9.69 -0.61
CA ARG A 49 -0.69 -8.78 0.18
C ARG A 49 -2.12 -8.83 -0.30
N ALA A 50 -3.07 -8.86 0.63
CA ALA A 50 -4.49 -8.80 0.37
C ALA A 50 -5.18 -7.90 1.40
N HIS A 51 -6.15 -7.11 0.94
CA HIS A 51 -7.07 -6.40 1.80
C HIS A 51 -8.14 -7.37 2.30
N TRP A 52 -8.13 -7.68 3.59
CA TRP A 52 -9.15 -8.53 4.21
C TRP A 52 -10.37 -7.72 4.59
N ALA A 53 -11.51 -8.21 4.21
CA ALA A 53 -12.77 -7.49 4.34
C ALA A 53 -13.17 -7.16 5.78
N ASP A 54 -12.80 -7.98 6.78
CA ASP A 54 -13.09 -7.74 8.19
C ASP A 54 -11.97 -8.29 9.08
N VAL A 55 -11.43 -7.42 9.93
CA VAL A 55 -10.33 -7.70 10.84
C VAL A 55 -10.67 -7.41 12.30
N GLY A 56 -11.96 -7.47 12.63
CA GLY A 56 -12.44 -7.27 14.01
C GLY A 56 -12.40 -5.82 14.50
N SER A 57 -12.48 -4.86 13.59
CA SER A 57 -12.66 -3.45 13.93
C SER A 57 -13.98 -3.17 14.65
N ALA A 58 -14.14 -1.99 15.22
CA ALA A 58 -15.37 -1.59 15.92
C ALA A 58 -16.61 -1.74 15.03
N ASP A 59 -16.50 -1.39 13.75
CA ASP A 59 -17.54 -1.60 12.74
C ASP A 59 -17.18 -2.75 11.81
N THR A 60 -18.18 -3.35 11.14
CA THR A 60 -17.91 -4.41 10.16
C THR A 60 -17.16 -3.85 8.97
N GLY A 61 -15.99 -4.41 8.68
CA GLY A 61 -15.12 -4.00 7.61
C GLY A 61 -14.14 -2.91 8.01
N MET A 62 -14.57 -1.67 8.08
CA MET A 62 -13.72 -0.51 8.37
C MET A 62 -14.45 0.48 9.26
N VAL A 63 -13.80 0.93 10.34
CA VAL A 63 -14.37 1.91 11.25
C VAL A 63 -14.20 3.32 10.69
N MET A 64 -15.27 4.13 10.69
CA MET A 64 -15.27 5.48 10.10
C MET A 64 -14.65 6.54 11.01
N GLY A 65 -14.74 6.39 12.33
CA GLY A 65 -14.34 7.42 13.31
C GLY A 65 -13.37 6.90 14.37
N SER A 66 -12.36 6.10 13.98
CA SER A 66 -11.35 5.64 14.94
C SER A 66 -10.45 6.78 15.40
N SER A 67 -10.15 6.78 16.70
CA SER A 67 -9.23 7.72 17.35
C SER A 67 -7.96 7.05 17.86
N ASN A 68 -7.87 5.75 17.72
CA ASN A 68 -6.68 4.96 18.02
C ASN A 68 -6.72 3.63 17.25
N ILE A 69 -5.54 3.05 17.02
CA ILE A 69 -5.37 1.82 16.24
C ILE A 69 -6.12 0.61 16.79
N PHE A 70 -6.38 0.55 18.11
CA PHE A 70 -7.06 -0.60 18.73
C PHE A 70 -8.55 -0.69 18.37
N GLN A 71 -9.15 0.39 17.84
CA GLN A 71 -10.51 0.39 17.31
C GLN A 71 -10.58 -0.15 15.87
N GLU A 72 -9.44 -0.18 15.18
CA GLU A 72 -9.35 -0.53 13.75
C GLU A 72 -9.24 -2.03 13.48
N GLY A 73 -9.09 -2.84 14.53
CA GLY A 73 -9.00 -4.28 14.43
C GLY A 73 -7.80 -4.87 15.18
N TRP A 74 -7.57 -6.16 14.99
CA TRP A 74 -6.44 -6.83 15.59
C TRP A 74 -5.16 -6.63 14.76
N ARG A 75 -4.07 -6.33 15.46
CA ARG A 75 -2.78 -5.99 14.88
C ARG A 75 -1.78 -7.11 15.11
N LEU A 76 -1.07 -7.47 14.07
CA LEU A 76 -0.12 -8.57 14.07
C LEU A 76 1.24 -8.14 13.51
N GLY A 77 2.27 -8.25 14.32
CA GLY A 77 3.66 -8.24 13.84
C GLY A 77 4.01 -9.55 13.10
N PRO A 78 5.21 -9.68 12.51
CA PRO A 78 5.59 -10.90 11.80
C PRO A 78 5.39 -12.14 12.67
N THR A 79 4.43 -12.99 12.32
CA THR A 79 4.05 -14.17 13.12
C THR A 79 3.95 -15.40 12.21
N ARG A 80 4.62 -16.51 12.60
CA ARG A 80 4.53 -17.78 11.89
C ARG A 80 3.12 -18.34 12.09
N VAL A 81 2.44 -18.64 10.99
CA VAL A 81 1.06 -19.15 10.97
C VAL A 81 0.94 -20.53 10.29
N VAL A 82 1.94 -20.85 9.45
CA VAL A 82 2.17 -22.20 8.92
C VAL A 82 3.61 -22.55 9.21
N GLU A 83 3.86 -23.73 9.76
CA GLU A 83 5.17 -24.27 10.05
C GLU A 83 5.41 -25.52 9.24
N LYS A 84 6.44 -25.54 8.40
CA LYS A 84 6.84 -26.71 7.60
C LYS A 84 5.64 -27.37 6.90
N PHE A 85 4.89 -26.58 6.15
CA PHE A 85 3.65 -26.96 5.42
C PHE A 85 2.43 -27.27 6.31
N ARG A 86 2.52 -27.21 7.63
CA ARG A 86 1.43 -27.49 8.54
C ARG A 86 0.82 -26.20 9.08
N GLU A 87 -0.47 -26.00 8.84
CA GLU A 87 -1.24 -24.92 9.47
C GLU A 87 -1.22 -25.09 11.00
N LEU A 88 -0.97 -23.99 11.72
CA LEU A 88 -1.00 -23.97 13.19
C LEU A 88 -2.45 -23.82 13.67
N PRO A 89 -3.07 -24.85 14.32
CA PRO A 89 -4.50 -24.84 14.61
C PRO A 89 -4.95 -23.67 15.49
N ASP A 90 -4.16 -23.33 16.51
CA ASP A 90 -4.47 -22.25 17.45
C ASP A 90 -4.58 -20.90 16.74
N TRP A 91 -3.79 -20.73 15.68
CA TRP A 91 -3.78 -19.54 14.84
C TRP A 91 -5.06 -19.42 14.01
N PHE A 92 -5.51 -20.54 13.44
CA PHE A 92 -6.75 -20.57 12.65
C PHE A 92 -7.98 -20.39 13.55
N ASP A 93 -7.95 -20.92 14.78
CA ASP A 93 -9.01 -20.66 15.76
C ASP A 93 -9.04 -19.17 16.15
N LEU A 94 -7.87 -18.56 16.44
CA LEU A 94 -7.76 -17.13 16.73
C LEU A 94 -8.30 -16.28 15.57
N LEU A 95 -7.86 -16.55 14.34
CA LEU A 95 -8.29 -15.84 13.15
C LEU A 95 -9.81 -15.89 12.98
N THR A 96 -10.40 -17.08 13.06
CA THR A 96 -11.84 -17.28 12.83
C THR A 96 -12.73 -16.73 13.96
N ARG A 97 -12.18 -16.49 15.15
CA ARG A 97 -12.89 -15.84 16.26
C ARG A 97 -12.84 -14.30 16.16
N ASN A 98 -11.89 -13.76 15.42
CA ASN A 98 -11.67 -12.31 15.33
C ASN A 98 -12.11 -11.70 13.99
N THR A 99 -12.90 -12.42 13.19
CA THR A 99 -13.55 -11.91 11.98
C THR A 99 -15.02 -12.30 11.94
N ARG A 100 -15.86 -11.43 11.41
CA ARG A 100 -17.28 -11.70 11.17
C ARG A 100 -17.50 -12.45 9.85
N LEU A 101 -16.54 -12.37 8.93
CA LEU A 101 -16.59 -12.93 7.56
C LEU A 101 -15.64 -14.11 7.40
N LYS A 102 -15.78 -15.13 8.26
CA LYS A 102 -14.85 -16.26 8.43
C LYS A 102 -14.47 -16.97 7.12
N GLU A 103 -15.46 -17.33 6.31
CA GLU A 103 -15.23 -18.05 5.05
C GLU A 103 -14.44 -17.22 4.05
N LEU A 104 -14.77 -15.92 3.94
CA LEU A 104 -14.08 -14.98 3.06
C LEU A 104 -12.63 -14.78 3.50
N THR A 105 -12.40 -14.46 4.77
CA THR A 105 -11.07 -14.27 5.35
C THR A 105 -10.16 -15.50 5.18
N LEU A 106 -10.70 -16.71 5.44
CA LEU A 106 -9.95 -17.96 5.22
C LEU A 106 -9.68 -18.19 3.73
N GLY A 107 -10.63 -17.85 2.86
CA GLY A 107 -10.46 -17.93 1.41
C GLY A 107 -9.32 -17.03 0.91
N ASP A 108 -9.30 -15.78 1.33
CA ASP A 108 -8.27 -14.80 0.99
C ASP A 108 -6.89 -15.23 1.50
N PHE A 109 -6.80 -15.66 2.76
CA PHE A 109 -5.56 -16.17 3.32
C PHE A 109 -5.01 -17.38 2.56
N ARG A 110 -5.85 -18.35 2.24
CA ARG A 110 -5.45 -19.54 1.45
C ARG A 110 -5.03 -19.16 0.03
N ALA A 111 -5.66 -18.15 -0.57
CA ALA A 111 -5.25 -17.62 -1.86
C ALA A 111 -3.85 -16.99 -1.81
N GLN A 112 -3.54 -16.25 -0.74
CA GLN A 112 -2.18 -15.70 -0.52
C GLN A 112 -1.14 -16.82 -0.37
N ILE A 113 -1.42 -17.87 0.40
CA ILE A 113 -0.54 -19.05 0.49
C ILE A 113 -0.36 -19.70 -0.88
N ALA A 114 -1.43 -19.90 -1.64
CA ALA A 114 -1.38 -20.51 -2.97
C ALA A 114 -0.54 -19.69 -3.95
N ALA A 115 -0.62 -18.35 -3.87
CA ALA A 115 0.19 -17.44 -4.67
C ALA A 115 1.69 -17.61 -4.35
N ILE A 116 2.08 -17.65 -3.07
CA ILE A 116 3.46 -17.87 -2.63
C ILE A 116 3.97 -19.22 -3.10
N ARG A 117 3.21 -20.31 -2.90
CA ARG A 117 3.58 -21.67 -3.35
C ARG A 117 3.72 -21.77 -4.87
N THR A 118 2.88 -21.03 -5.60
CA THR A 118 3.00 -20.95 -7.06
C THR A 118 4.27 -20.23 -7.48
N GLY A 119 4.64 -19.14 -6.78
CA GLY A 119 5.89 -18.42 -6.96
C GLY A 119 7.10 -19.32 -6.71
N GLU A 120 7.11 -20.05 -5.59
CA GLU A 120 8.16 -21.00 -5.20
C GLU A 120 8.38 -22.07 -6.28
N ARG A 121 7.31 -22.73 -6.71
CA ARG A 121 7.37 -23.75 -7.76
C ARG A 121 7.92 -23.19 -9.07
N ARG A 122 7.44 -22.00 -9.51
CA ARG A 122 7.90 -21.38 -10.75
C ARG A 122 9.35 -20.93 -10.68
N LEU A 123 9.77 -20.41 -9.52
CA LEU A 123 11.18 -20.09 -9.29
C LEU A 123 12.03 -21.35 -9.35
N GLY A 124 11.62 -22.45 -8.73
CA GLY A 124 12.32 -23.74 -8.81
C GLY A 124 12.50 -24.21 -10.25
N GLN A 125 11.45 -24.16 -11.08
CA GLN A 125 11.52 -24.47 -12.52
C GLN A 125 12.49 -23.56 -13.28
N LEU A 126 12.56 -22.28 -12.92
CA LEU A 126 13.54 -21.37 -13.49
C LEU A 126 14.96 -21.75 -13.09
N LEU A 127 15.18 -22.03 -11.80
CA LEU A 127 16.49 -22.42 -11.26
C LEU A 127 16.99 -23.76 -11.81
N ASP A 128 16.09 -24.71 -12.12
CA ASP A 128 16.45 -25.94 -12.81
C ASP A 128 17.02 -25.67 -14.21
N ARG A 129 16.58 -24.61 -14.89
CA ARG A 129 17.03 -24.23 -16.23
C ARG A 129 18.31 -23.42 -16.24
N ILE A 130 18.48 -22.48 -15.32
CA ILE A 130 19.57 -21.49 -15.38
C ILE A 130 20.61 -21.65 -14.26
N GLY A 131 20.29 -22.39 -13.21
CA GLY A 131 21.14 -22.52 -12.02
C GLY A 131 21.05 -21.33 -11.04
N VAL A 132 21.39 -21.57 -9.78
CA VAL A 132 21.31 -20.57 -8.69
C VAL A 132 22.30 -19.43 -8.90
N ASP A 133 23.54 -19.73 -9.33
CA ASP A 133 24.58 -18.70 -9.51
C ASP A 133 24.22 -17.72 -10.63
N THR A 134 23.68 -18.24 -11.75
CA THR A 134 23.18 -17.41 -12.85
C THR A 134 22.02 -16.53 -12.38
N TYR A 135 21.10 -17.09 -11.60
CA TYR A 135 19.99 -16.34 -11.02
C TYR A 135 20.47 -15.20 -10.11
N LYS A 136 21.37 -15.47 -9.15
CA LYS A 136 21.94 -14.47 -8.26
C LYS A 136 22.66 -13.35 -9.03
N SER A 137 23.47 -13.74 -10.03
CA SER A 137 24.17 -12.78 -10.90
C SER A 137 23.20 -11.94 -11.73
N ALA A 138 22.13 -12.55 -12.26
CA ALA A 138 21.10 -11.82 -12.99
C ALA A 138 20.35 -10.82 -12.11
N CYS A 139 19.98 -11.20 -10.87
CA CYS A 139 19.37 -10.29 -9.90
C CYS A 139 20.27 -9.09 -9.59
N ALA A 140 21.56 -9.32 -9.30
CA ALA A 140 22.53 -8.27 -9.07
C ALA A 140 22.64 -7.32 -10.28
N ASN A 141 22.76 -7.85 -11.48
CA ASN A 141 22.84 -7.06 -12.70
C ASN A 141 21.56 -6.22 -12.95
N ILE A 142 20.38 -6.79 -12.69
CA ILE A 142 19.09 -6.07 -12.79
C ILE A 142 19.05 -4.91 -11.80
N PHE A 143 19.51 -5.11 -10.55
CA PHE A 143 19.55 -4.07 -9.54
C PHE A 143 20.53 -2.96 -9.91
N ASP A 144 21.73 -3.30 -10.35
CA ASP A 144 22.73 -2.35 -10.83
C ASP A 144 22.26 -1.56 -12.04
N GLN A 145 21.60 -2.23 -12.98
CA GLN A 145 21.02 -1.56 -14.15
C GLN A 145 19.93 -0.57 -13.74
N ALA A 146 19.00 -0.98 -12.86
CA ALA A 146 17.93 -0.12 -12.37
C ALA A 146 18.52 1.11 -11.65
N GLN A 147 19.53 0.93 -10.79
CA GLN A 147 20.20 2.01 -10.10
C GLN A 147 20.86 3.02 -11.07
N ARG A 148 21.59 2.53 -12.09
CA ARG A 148 22.19 3.41 -13.11
C ARG A 148 21.14 4.20 -13.89
N LEU A 149 20.05 3.54 -14.26
CA LEU A 149 18.96 4.18 -14.99
C LEU A 149 18.22 5.21 -14.16
N ASP A 150 18.03 4.97 -12.87
CA ASP A 150 17.42 5.94 -11.96
C ASP A 150 18.33 7.15 -11.75
N ARG A 151 19.65 6.95 -11.54
CA ARG A 151 20.61 8.05 -11.47
C ARG A 151 20.59 8.91 -12.72
N ALA A 152 20.64 8.30 -13.90
CA ALA A 152 20.59 9.02 -15.16
C ALA A 152 19.26 9.78 -15.33
N ALA A 153 18.14 9.23 -14.86
CA ALA A 153 16.85 9.89 -14.94
C ALA A 153 16.79 11.13 -14.01
N ILE A 154 17.34 11.04 -12.79
CA ILE A 154 17.41 12.19 -11.87
C ILE A 154 18.38 13.26 -12.40
N ALA A 155 19.56 12.87 -12.88
CA ALA A 155 20.54 13.80 -13.44
C ALA A 155 20.05 14.57 -14.69
N ALA A 156 19.00 14.10 -15.33
CA ALA A 156 18.37 14.80 -16.46
C ALA A 156 17.33 15.85 -16.01
N LEU A 157 16.99 15.90 -14.73
CA LEU A 157 16.06 16.88 -14.18
C LEU A 157 16.79 18.20 -13.89
N ARG A 158 16.01 19.27 -13.76
CA ARG A 158 16.56 20.56 -13.36
C ARG A 158 16.89 20.54 -11.87
N ASP A 159 18.14 20.80 -11.52
CA ASP A 159 18.57 21.00 -10.14
C ASP A 159 17.79 22.13 -9.48
N GLY A 160 17.49 21.97 -8.19
CA GLY A 160 16.75 22.96 -7.43
C GLY A 160 16.11 22.41 -6.19
N THR A 161 15.47 23.33 -5.45
CA THR A 161 14.67 23.01 -4.27
C THR A 161 13.24 23.48 -4.52
N TYR A 162 12.32 22.55 -4.50
CA TYR A 162 10.92 22.74 -4.82
C TYR A 162 10.08 22.50 -3.57
N TYR A 163 9.33 23.51 -3.16
CA TYR A 163 8.47 23.44 -1.96
C TYR A 163 7.00 23.49 -2.35
N ARG A 164 6.19 22.65 -1.72
CA ARG A 164 4.72 22.67 -1.81
C ARG A 164 4.10 22.43 -0.45
N GLU A 165 2.94 22.99 -0.24
CA GLU A 165 2.09 22.72 0.91
C GLU A 165 0.62 22.69 0.52
N GLY A 166 -0.18 21.99 1.32
CA GLY A 166 -1.61 21.88 1.17
C GLY A 166 -2.26 21.53 2.51
N TRP A 167 -3.56 21.55 2.56
CA TRP A 167 -4.33 21.28 3.75
C TRP A 167 -5.42 20.25 3.46
N ILE A 168 -5.66 19.39 4.46
CA ILE A 168 -6.85 18.56 4.56
C ILE A 168 -7.79 19.32 5.49
N ASP A 169 -9.06 19.39 5.14
CA ASP A 169 -10.04 20.24 5.85
C ASP A 169 -10.15 19.90 7.34
N ASN A 170 -10.10 18.60 7.68
CA ASN A 170 -10.16 18.11 9.06
C ASN A 170 -9.69 16.65 9.14
N ASP A 171 -9.60 16.09 10.35
CA ASP A 171 -9.18 14.70 10.58
C ASP A 171 -10.36 13.72 10.80
N GLY A 172 -11.61 14.20 10.62
CA GLY A 172 -12.83 13.43 10.88
C GLY A 172 -13.27 13.41 12.35
N ILE A 173 -12.50 14.01 13.26
CA ILE A 173 -12.80 14.12 14.71
C ILE A 173 -12.72 15.57 15.18
N SER A 174 -11.67 16.30 14.78
CA SER A 174 -11.49 17.73 14.99
C SER A 174 -11.76 18.47 13.69
N ASP A 175 -12.33 19.67 13.75
CA ASP A 175 -12.53 20.56 12.61
C ASP A 175 -11.27 21.36 12.22
N ASP A 176 -10.14 21.11 12.90
CA ASP A 176 -8.89 21.80 12.62
C ASP A 176 -8.27 21.30 11.30
N PRO A 177 -7.82 22.21 10.42
CA PRO A 177 -7.17 21.82 9.17
C PRO A 177 -5.81 21.18 9.43
N VAL A 178 -5.49 20.14 8.66
CA VAL A 178 -4.26 19.36 8.78
C VAL A 178 -3.31 19.75 7.65
N LYS A 179 -2.19 20.35 8.00
CA LYS A 179 -1.18 20.79 7.04
C LYS A 179 -0.32 19.63 6.55
N VAL A 180 -0.10 19.59 5.24
CA VAL A 180 0.88 18.73 4.56
C VAL A 180 1.90 19.59 3.86
N ALA A 181 3.17 19.37 4.10
CA ALA A 181 4.26 20.10 3.47
C ALA A 181 5.32 19.13 2.93
N ILE A 182 5.91 19.47 1.80
CA ILE A 182 6.98 18.71 1.16
C ILE A 182 8.00 19.62 0.54
N THR A 183 9.28 19.32 0.75
CA THR A 183 10.39 19.90 0.03
C THR A 183 11.09 18.81 -0.76
N VAL A 184 11.21 18.99 -2.07
CA VAL A 184 11.95 18.10 -2.97
C VAL A 184 13.20 18.83 -3.44
N THR A 185 14.38 18.28 -3.13
CA THR A 185 15.66 18.83 -3.59
C THR A 185 16.29 17.87 -4.58
N ILE A 186 16.63 18.38 -5.76
CA ILE A 186 17.35 17.69 -6.83
C ILE A 186 18.74 18.28 -6.89
N ASP A 187 19.78 17.45 -6.74
CA ASP A 187 21.18 17.82 -6.79
C ASP A 187 21.97 16.73 -7.53
N GLY A 188 22.22 16.97 -8.81
CA GLY A 188 22.83 16.00 -9.71
C GLY A 188 22.04 14.70 -9.80
N GLU A 189 22.59 13.63 -9.26
CA GLU A 189 21.98 12.28 -9.27
C GLU A 189 21.14 11.99 -8.02
N ARG A 190 20.96 12.94 -7.11
CA ARG A 190 20.28 12.73 -5.81
C ARG A 190 18.93 13.41 -5.78
N LEU A 191 17.97 12.72 -5.20
CA LEU A 191 16.64 13.23 -4.90
C LEU A 191 16.42 13.14 -3.39
N LEU A 192 16.34 14.28 -2.72
CA LEU A 192 16.00 14.38 -1.30
C LEU A 192 14.57 14.88 -1.17
N ILE A 193 13.78 14.16 -0.39
CA ILE A 193 12.40 14.52 -0.02
C ILE A 193 12.36 14.76 1.48
N ASP A 194 11.91 15.94 1.90
CA ASP A 194 11.77 16.33 3.31
C ASP A 194 10.33 16.73 3.60
N LEU A 195 9.73 16.11 4.61
CA LEU A 195 8.36 16.34 5.05
C LEU A 195 8.26 17.29 6.26
N ALA A 196 9.34 17.99 6.58
CA ALA A 196 9.34 19.03 7.61
C ALA A 196 8.31 20.11 7.32
N GLY A 197 7.57 20.52 8.37
CA GLY A 197 6.47 21.49 8.25
C GLY A 197 5.09 20.88 8.03
N SER A 198 4.99 19.55 7.87
CA SER A 198 3.72 18.83 7.99
C SER A 198 3.25 18.76 9.45
N SER A 199 1.94 18.66 9.66
CA SER A 199 1.32 18.55 10.99
C SER A 199 1.85 17.36 11.78
N PRO A 200 1.85 17.43 13.12
CA PRO A 200 2.04 16.26 13.97
C PRO A 200 0.91 15.22 13.73
N PRO A 201 1.05 14.01 14.29
CA PRO A 201 -0.03 13.02 14.25
C PRO A 201 -1.33 13.59 14.82
N VAL A 202 -2.44 13.31 14.12
CA VAL A 202 -3.77 13.80 14.50
C VAL A 202 -4.57 12.71 15.21
N LYS A 203 -5.66 13.11 15.86
CA LYS A 203 -6.52 12.20 16.61
C LYS A 203 -7.33 11.28 15.70
N GLY A 204 -7.75 11.78 14.53
CA GLY A 204 -8.47 11.02 13.53
C GLY A 204 -7.58 10.01 12.80
N SER A 205 -8.19 9.15 12.01
CA SER A 205 -7.57 7.96 11.42
C SER A 205 -6.83 8.19 10.09
N ILE A 206 -6.46 9.44 9.80
CA ILE A 206 -5.77 9.80 8.56
C ILE A 206 -4.24 9.80 8.67
N ASN A 207 -3.67 9.25 9.76
CA ASN A 207 -2.22 9.17 9.94
C ASN A 207 -1.59 8.07 9.07
N CYS A 208 -0.32 8.25 8.71
CA CYS A 208 0.46 7.30 7.92
C CYS A 208 1.68 6.79 8.68
N GLY A 209 1.97 5.50 8.59
CA GLY A 209 3.25 4.95 9.04
C GLY A 209 4.39 5.35 8.10
N ALA A 210 5.63 5.42 8.62
CA ALA A 210 6.79 5.86 7.84
C ALA A 210 7.06 5.00 6.59
N VAL A 211 6.95 3.68 6.70
CA VAL A 211 7.18 2.76 5.55
C VAL A 211 6.13 2.96 4.46
N GLN A 212 4.89 3.17 4.86
CA GLN A 212 3.79 3.49 3.96
C GLN A 212 4.04 4.82 3.24
N THR A 213 4.46 5.85 3.96
CA THR A 213 4.83 7.17 3.41
C THR A 213 5.93 7.03 2.35
N ILE A 214 6.99 6.29 2.64
CA ILE A 214 8.06 6.01 1.67
C ILE A 214 7.51 5.28 0.43
N SER A 215 6.59 4.34 0.61
CA SER A 215 5.97 3.62 -0.51
C SER A 215 5.17 4.53 -1.41
N LEU A 216 4.45 5.50 -0.86
CA LEU A 216 3.75 6.52 -1.62
C LEU A 216 4.70 7.38 -2.45
N LEU A 217 5.74 7.91 -1.81
CA LEU A 217 6.71 8.76 -2.48
C LEU A 217 7.42 8.01 -3.63
N ARG A 218 7.66 6.70 -3.46
CA ARG A 218 8.13 5.82 -4.54
C ARG A 218 7.12 5.67 -5.67
N LEU A 219 5.83 5.61 -5.35
CA LEU A 219 4.77 5.56 -6.36
C LEU A 219 4.73 6.85 -7.18
N ALA A 220 4.72 8.03 -6.54
CA ALA A 220 4.77 9.33 -7.20
C ALA A 220 6.06 9.49 -8.04
N TYR A 221 7.22 9.08 -7.50
CA TYR A 221 8.48 9.00 -8.23
C TYR A 221 8.33 8.16 -9.50
N LYS A 222 7.80 6.94 -9.33
CA LYS A 222 7.64 5.99 -10.43
C LYS A 222 6.75 6.55 -11.53
N THR A 223 5.66 7.19 -11.18
CA THR A 223 4.70 7.78 -12.12
C THR A 223 5.35 8.90 -12.94
N MET A 224 6.14 9.77 -12.32
CA MET A 224 6.70 10.95 -12.97
C MET A 224 8.04 10.67 -13.67
N ILE A 225 8.94 9.93 -13.03
CA ILE A 225 10.34 9.84 -13.47
C ILE A 225 10.59 8.62 -14.35
N SER A 226 10.00 7.47 -14.01
CA SER A 226 10.29 6.22 -14.74
C SER A 226 9.08 5.30 -14.95
N PRO A 227 7.96 5.80 -15.54
CA PRO A 227 6.70 5.06 -15.62
C PRO A 227 6.82 3.70 -16.34
N GLU A 228 7.62 3.63 -17.38
CA GLU A 228 7.74 2.45 -18.25
C GLU A 228 8.64 1.33 -17.69
N ARG A 229 9.38 1.59 -16.60
CA ARG A 229 10.35 0.61 -16.11
C ARG A 229 9.75 -0.28 -15.02
N ALA A 230 10.15 -1.56 -14.99
CA ALA A 230 9.81 -2.44 -13.88
C ALA A 230 10.48 -1.96 -12.58
N ILE A 231 9.77 -2.10 -11.45
CA ILE A 231 10.32 -1.85 -10.11
C ILE A 231 11.18 -3.05 -9.71
N THR A 232 12.39 -2.77 -9.23
CA THR A 232 13.34 -3.77 -8.75
C THR A 232 13.98 -3.32 -7.44
N GLY A 233 14.79 -4.15 -6.80
CA GLY A 233 15.56 -3.79 -5.61
C GLY A 233 16.58 -2.66 -5.82
N GLY A 234 16.99 -2.40 -7.07
CA GLY A 234 17.86 -1.27 -7.43
C GLY A 234 17.14 0.04 -7.66
N SER A 235 15.81 0.00 -7.83
CA SER A 235 14.99 1.20 -8.01
C SER A 235 14.96 2.05 -6.73
N PHE A 236 14.80 3.36 -6.91
CA PHE A 236 14.72 4.35 -5.81
C PHE A 236 16.01 4.53 -4.98
N SER A 237 17.15 4.01 -5.44
CA SER A 237 18.43 4.11 -4.73
C SER A 237 18.96 5.54 -4.62
N THR A 238 18.48 6.44 -5.46
CA THR A 238 18.80 7.88 -5.47
C THR A 238 17.86 8.71 -4.60
N MET A 239 16.79 8.11 -4.11
CA MET A 239 15.75 8.78 -3.34
C MET A 239 16.05 8.65 -1.83
N GLU A 240 16.30 9.75 -1.18
CA GLU A 240 16.39 9.88 0.27
C GLU A 240 15.13 10.56 0.79
N VAL A 241 14.54 10.01 1.87
CA VAL A 241 13.32 10.55 2.48
C VAL A 241 13.59 10.89 3.94
N LYS A 242 13.32 12.14 4.31
CA LYS A 242 13.37 12.63 5.69
C LYS A 242 11.96 12.85 6.21
N ILE A 243 11.57 12.09 7.23
CA ILE A 243 10.29 12.21 7.90
C ILE A 243 10.55 12.60 9.35
N PRO A 244 10.08 13.76 9.83
CA PRO A 244 10.24 14.15 11.22
C PRO A 244 9.62 13.11 12.18
N GLU A 245 10.14 13.02 13.40
CA GLU A 245 9.60 12.07 14.39
C GLU A 245 8.15 12.39 14.76
N ASP A 246 7.85 13.66 14.98
CA ASP A 246 6.50 14.15 15.29
C ASP A 246 5.83 14.64 14.01
N CYS A 247 5.44 13.69 13.16
CA CYS A 247 4.84 13.95 11.85
C CYS A 247 3.71 12.97 11.57
N ILE A 248 2.62 13.46 11.01
CA ILE A 248 1.47 12.65 10.56
C ILE A 248 1.89 11.51 9.61
N TYR A 249 3.03 11.63 8.95
CA TYR A 249 3.64 10.65 8.05
C TYR A 249 4.61 9.68 8.75
N ASN A 250 4.74 9.77 10.08
CA ASN A 250 5.55 8.89 10.91
C ASN A 250 4.75 8.41 12.13
N ALA A 251 3.49 8.07 11.89
CA ALA A 251 2.59 7.64 12.94
C ALA A 251 3.16 6.48 13.76
N LYS A 252 2.99 6.59 15.07
CA LYS A 252 3.37 5.59 16.06
C LYS A 252 2.16 5.24 16.93
N GLU A 253 2.20 4.08 17.57
CA GLU A 253 1.16 3.67 18.51
C GLU A 253 0.88 4.76 19.56
N PRO A 254 -0.37 5.13 19.82
CA PRO A 254 -1.62 4.47 19.38
C PRO A 254 -2.34 5.16 18.19
N ALA A 255 -1.65 5.94 17.34
CA ALA A 255 -2.27 6.73 16.30
C ALA A 255 -3.13 5.88 15.32
N ALA A 256 -4.35 6.31 15.05
CA ALA A 256 -5.26 5.66 14.12
C ALA A 256 -4.81 5.86 12.67
N CYS A 257 -4.89 4.82 11.84
CA CYS A 257 -4.37 4.82 10.46
C CYS A 257 -5.37 4.28 9.42
N GLN A 258 -6.65 4.07 9.77
CA GLN A 258 -7.63 3.42 8.91
C GLN A 258 -7.82 4.14 7.57
N TRP A 259 -7.89 5.47 7.60
CA TRP A 259 -8.19 6.33 6.44
C TRP A 259 -6.97 7.14 5.97
N TYR A 260 -5.81 6.54 6.01
CA TYR A 260 -4.56 7.14 5.53
C TYR A 260 -4.63 7.66 4.08
N PHE A 261 -5.60 7.22 3.30
CA PHE A 261 -5.76 7.57 1.88
C PHE A 261 -5.84 9.08 1.64
N THR A 262 -6.49 9.82 2.55
CA THR A 262 -6.66 11.27 2.45
C THR A 262 -5.32 11.99 2.50
N THR A 263 -4.49 11.73 3.52
CA THR A 263 -3.13 12.30 3.63
C THR A 263 -2.21 11.79 2.53
N PHE A 264 -2.39 10.54 2.14
CA PHE A 264 -1.64 9.87 1.10
C PHE A 264 -1.87 10.51 -0.27
N GLY A 265 -3.14 10.77 -0.64
CA GLY A 265 -3.51 11.41 -1.89
C GLY A 265 -2.92 12.81 -2.03
N LEU A 266 -3.08 13.65 -1.01
CA LEU A 266 -2.55 15.01 -1.02
C LEU A 266 -1.02 15.04 -1.12
N LEU A 267 -0.30 14.20 -0.37
CA LEU A 267 1.16 14.14 -0.46
C LEU A 267 1.65 13.71 -1.85
N ALA A 268 0.94 12.76 -2.50
CA ALA A 268 1.26 12.37 -3.87
C ALA A 268 1.15 13.54 -4.84
N ASP A 269 0.06 14.30 -4.77
CA ASP A 269 -0.18 15.46 -5.62
C ASP A 269 0.86 16.57 -5.38
N LEU A 270 1.23 16.84 -4.13
CA LEU A 270 2.25 17.81 -3.80
C LEU A 270 3.63 17.38 -4.34
N MET A 271 3.99 16.11 -4.24
CA MET A 271 5.23 15.58 -4.84
C MET A 271 5.21 15.69 -6.36
N ILE A 272 4.11 15.30 -7.01
CA ILE A 272 3.93 15.44 -8.46
C ILE A 272 4.04 16.91 -8.87
N SER A 273 3.48 17.84 -8.11
CA SER A 273 3.59 19.28 -8.36
C SER A 273 5.04 19.77 -8.25
N CYS A 274 5.81 19.33 -7.26
CA CYS A 274 7.25 19.65 -7.18
C CYS A 274 8.01 19.11 -8.40
N LEU A 275 7.77 17.86 -8.78
CA LEU A 275 8.41 17.23 -9.94
C LEU A 275 7.97 17.88 -11.27
N SER A 276 6.73 18.33 -11.38
CA SER A 276 6.21 19.05 -12.56
C SER A 276 6.95 20.37 -12.79
N GLU A 277 7.42 21.03 -11.74
CA GLU A 277 8.27 22.22 -11.89
C GLU A 277 9.70 21.85 -12.34
N ALA A 278 10.23 20.73 -11.90
CA ALA A 278 11.54 20.23 -12.32
C ALA A 278 11.55 19.70 -13.75
N MET A 279 10.40 19.19 -14.25
CA MET A 279 10.20 18.62 -15.58
C MET A 279 8.89 19.14 -16.22
N PRO A 280 8.86 20.41 -16.68
CA PRO A 280 7.63 21.04 -17.18
C PRO A 280 6.97 20.31 -18.36
N GLU A 281 7.75 19.60 -19.16
CA GLU A 281 7.26 18.79 -20.29
C GLU A 281 6.41 17.57 -19.86
N ARG A 282 6.44 17.22 -18.59
CA ARG A 282 5.62 16.15 -17.98
C ARG A 282 4.65 16.68 -16.93
N ALA A 283 4.47 17.98 -16.86
CA ALA A 283 3.59 18.58 -15.88
C ALA A 283 2.17 18.04 -16.00
N THR A 284 1.58 17.74 -14.87
CA THR A 284 0.20 17.27 -14.75
C THR A 284 -0.47 17.93 -13.55
N ALA A 285 -1.77 18.19 -13.68
CA ALA A 285 -2.57 18.66 -12.58
C ALA A 285 -2.93 17.50 -11.62
N ALA A 286 -3.38 17.86 -10.43
CA ALA A 286 -3.76 16.92 -9.37
C ALA A 286 -4.94 16.03 -9.79
N HIS A 287 -5.02 14.86 -9.19
CA HIS A 287 -6.24 14.06 -9.20
C HIS A 287 -7.23 14.61 -8.14
N TYR A 288 -8.36 13.93 -7.91
CA TYR A 288 -9.35 14.38 -6.94
C TYR A 288 -8.92 14.31 -5.46
N GLY A 289 -7.70 13.89 -5.17
CA GLY A 289 -7.00 14.08 -3.90
C GLY A 289 -7.37 13.11 -2.77
N ASP A 290 -8.35 12.26 -2.95
CA ASP A 290 -8.83 11.33 -1.92
C ASP A 290 -9.12 9.94 -2.49
N SER A 291 -9.43 8.99 -1.63
CA SER A 291 -9.96 7.69 -1.98
C SER A 291 -11.37 7.56 -1.40
N MET A 292 -12.32 8.19 -2.06
CA MET A 292 -13.72 8.12 -1.62
C MET A 292 -14.20 6.68 -1.63
N VAL A 293 -14.74 6.23 -0.51
CA VAL A 293 -15.22 4.85 -0.34
C VAL A 293 -16.61 4.87 0.29
N VAL A 294 -17.52 4.09 -0.29
CA VAL A 294 -18.81 3.80 0.33
C VAL A 294 -18.80 2.36 0.83
N VAL A 295 -19.14 2.18 2.11
CA VAL A 295 -19.16 0.86 2.75
C VAL A 295 -20.59 0.50 3.07
N PHE A 296 -21.06 -0.64 2.56
CA PHE A 296 -22.34 -1.24 2.89
C PHE A 296 -22.11 -2.59 3.55
N ALA A 297 -22.76 -2.84 4.65
CA ALA A 297 -22.66 -4.12 5.36
C ALA A 297 -24.03 -4.62 5.82
N SER A 298 -24.14 -5.92 6.03
CA SER A 298 -25.31 -6.49 6.70
C SER A 298 -25.40 -5.99 8.13
N SER A 299 -26.63 -5.82 8.64
CA SER A 299 -26.84 -5.51 10.05
C SER A 299 -26.27 -6.59 10.97
N TYR A 300 -25.90 -6.20 12.18
CA TYR A 300 -25.47 -7.11 13.23
C TYR A 300 -26.54 -8.19 13.49
N GLY A 301 -26.13 -9.45 13.54
CA GLY A 301 -27.03 -10.58 13.75
C GLY A 301 -27.71 -11.14 12.48
N ALA A 302 -27.40 -10.66 11.31
CA ALA A 302 -27.85 -11.25 10.06
C ALA A 302 -27.39 -12.71 9.93
N LYS A 303 -28.28 -13.59 9.42
CA LYS A 303 -27.95 -15.03 9.26
C LYS A 303 -26.75 -15.29 8.36
N ARG A 304 -26.51 -14.40 7.38
CA ARG A 304 -25.34 -14.40 6.49
C ARG A 304 -24.79 -12.98 6.42
N GLY A 305 -23.60 -12.79 7.00
CA GLY A 305 -22.89 -11.52 6.89
C GLY A 305 -22.47 -11.25 5.45
N TRP A 306 -22.58 -9.99 5.02
CA TRP A 306 -22.02 -9.53 3.75
C TRP A 306 -21.46 -8.11 3.94
N LEU A 307 -20.50 -7.77 3.10
CA LEU A 307 -19.85 -6.46 3.04
C LEU A 307 -19.58 -6.13 1.58
N SER A 308 -19.89 -4.90 1.18
CA SER A 308 -19.45 -4.28 -0.06
C SER A 308 -18.66 -3.02 0.27
N VAL A 309 -17.52 -2.86 -0.35
CA VAL A 309 -16.67 -1.68 -0.26
C VAL A 309 -16.50 -1.14 -1.67
N GLU A 310 -17.03 0.05 -1.90
CA GLU A 310 -17.01 0.69 -3.20
C GLU A 310 -16.08 1.88 -3.20
N ALA A 311 -14.99 1.79 -3.96
CA ALA A 311 -14.16 2.93 -4.25
C ALA A 311 -14.80 3.78 -5.35
N THR A 312 -15.02 5.06 -5.08
CA THR A 312 -15.67 5.99 -6.00
C THR A 312 -14.60 6.75 -6.79
N ALA A 313 -14.67 6.69 -8.11
CA ALA A 313 -13.75 7.41 -8.98
C ALA A 313 -14.14 8.89 -9.10
N GLY A 314 -13.16 9.79 -8.97
CA GLY A 314 -13.38 11.23 -9.04
C GLY A 314 -12.86 11.89 -10.32
N GLY A 315 -11.78 11.35 -10.88
CA GLY A 315 -11.12 11.85 -12.09
C GLY A 315 -9.73 12.43 -11.85
N TRP A 316 -9.05 12.72 -12.93
CA TRP A 316 -7.70 13.29 -12.97
C TRP A 316 -7.71 14.64 -13.68
N GLY A 317 -6.86 15.55 -13.25
CA GLY A 317 -6.61 16.80 -13.95
C GLY A 317 -5.84 16.60 -15.26
N GLY A 318 -5.83 17.63 -16.09
CA GLY A 318 -5.13 17.61 -17.38
C GLY A 318 -3.62 17.59 -17.23
N SER A 319 -2.94 17.17 -18.29
CA SER A 319 -1.50 17.23 -18.44
C SER A 319 -1.12 18.20 -19.56
N VAL A 320 0.18 18.42 -19.76
CA VAL A 320 0.68 19.25 -20.90
C VAL A 320 0.33 18.63 -22.27
N THR A 321 -0.05 17.37 -22.32
CA THR A 321 -0.29 16.63 -23.57
C THR A 321 -1.72 16.14 -23.76
N ALA A 322 -2.56 16.17 -22.71
CA ALA A 322 -3.91 15.62 -22.75
C ALA A 322 -4.83 16.29 -21.71
N ASP A 323 -6.11 16.32 -22.01
CA ASP A 323 -7.15 16.67 -21.05
C ASP A 323 -7.22 15.64 -19.91
N GLY A 324 -7.81 16.03 -18.79
CA GLY A 324 -8.01 15.14 -17.64
C GLY A 324 -9.07 14.08 -17.92
N GLU A 325 -8.88 12.92 -17.29
CA GLU A 325 -9.78 11.77 -17.43
C GLU A 325 -10.87 11.80 -16.38
N SER A 326 -12.13 11.75 -16.83
CA SER A 326 -13.30 11.65 -15.95
C SER A 326 -13.45 10.23 -15.39
N ALA A 327 -13.96 10.13 -14.14
CA ALA A 327 -14.24 8.86 -13.47
C ALA A 327 -13.03 7.90 -13.40
N LEU A 328 -11.80 8.44 -13.37
CA LEU A 328 -10.60 7.68 -13.11
C LEU A 328 -10.31 7.66 -11.60
N ILE A 329 -9.92 6.49 -11.10
CA ILE A 329 -9.56 6.33 -9.70
C ILE A 329 -8.25 7.06 -9.38
N ASN A 330 -8.01 7.39 -8.11
CA ASN A 330 -6.78 8.07 -7.68
C ASN A 330 -5.52 7.21 -7.93
N LEU A 331 -4.36 7.87 -7.88
CA LEU A 331 -3.05 7.26 -8.11
C LEU A 331 -2.77 6.03 -7.21
N VAL A 332 -3.23 6.06 -5.97
CA VAL A 332 -2.90 5.04 -4.96
C VAL A 332 -3.77 3.79 -5.05
N ASN A 333 -4.90 3.86 -5.75
CA ASN A 333 -5.84 2.76 -5.96
C ASN A 333 -5.83 2.22 -7.40
N GLY A 334 -4.73 2.38 -8.12
CA GLY A 334 -4.63 2.01 -9.54
C GLY A 334 -5.15 0.60 -9.87
N GLY A 335 -5.72 0.45 -11.06
CA GLY A 335 -6.25 -0.82 -11.58
C GLY A 335 -7.68 -1.16 -11.15
N PHE A 336 -8.35 -0.31 -10.40
CA PHE A 336 -9.79 -0.44 -10.12
C PHE A 336 -10.60 -0.40 -11.41
N ARG A 337 -11.66 -1.21 -11.45
CA ARG A 337 -12.65 -1.20 -12.52
C ARG A 337 -14.04 -1.09 -11.89
N ASN A 338 -14.88 -0.26 -12.46
CA ASN A 338 -16.26 -0.17 -12.06
C ASN A 338 -16.97 -1.50 -12.29
N LEU A 339 -17.64 -2.01 -11.26
CA LEU A 339 -18.46 -3.20 -11.38
C LEU A 339 -19.79 -2.83 -12.04
N PRO A 340 -20.32 -3.64 -12.97
CA PRO A 340 -21.67 -3.45 -13.51
C PRO A 340 -22.74 -3.52 -12.40
N ALA A 341 -23.82 -2.76 -12.55
CA ALA A 341 -24.94 -2.75 -11.60
C ALA A 341 -25.48 -4.15 -11.29
N GLU A 342 -25.55 -5.00 -12.32
CA GLU A 342 -26.04 -6.37 -12.21
C GLU A 342 -25.18 -7.24 -11.28
N VAL A 343 -23.87 -6.95 -11.19
CA VAL A 343 -22.97 -7.67 -10.27
C VAL A 343 -23.31 -7.31 -8.83
N TYR A 344 -23.59 -6.04 -8.54
CA TYR A 344 -24.02 -5.60 -7.20
C TYR A 344 -25.34 -6.25 -6.82
N GLU A 345 -26.36 -6.16 -7.67
CA GLU A 345 -27.69 -6.70 -7.43
C GLU A 345 -27.72 -8.21 -7.28
N THR A 346 -26.77 -8.92 -7.92
CA THR A 346 -26.63 -10.38 -7.81
C THR A 346 -25.95 -10.79 -6.51
N LYS A 347 -24.96 -10.00 -6.05
CA LYS A 347 -24.14 -10.34 -4.88
C LYS A 347 -24.74 -9.83 -3.56
N PHE A 348 -25.38 -8.68 -3.59
CA PHE A 348 -25.84 -7.97 -2.40
C PHE A 348 -27.33 -7.67 -2.48
N PRO A 349 -28.04 -7.56 -1.36
CA PRO A 349 -29.46 -7.22 -1.35
C PRO A 349 -29.67 -5.70 -1.57
N VAL A 350 -29.20 -5.21 -2.70
CA VAL A 350 -29.28 -3.81 -3.12
C VAL A 350 -29.90 -3.73 -4.52
N ARG A 351 -30.45 -2.56 -4.87
CA ARG A 351 -30.87 -2.20 -6.20
C ARG A 351 -30.16 -0.93 -6.63
N VAL A 352 -29.57 -0.94 -7.81
CA VAL A 352 -28.91 0.23 -8.40
C VAL A 352 -29.93 0.96 -9.26
N GLU A 353 -30.38 2.13 -8.81
CA GLU A 353 -31.38 2.93 -9.55
C GLU A 353 -30.74 3.81 -10.61
N GLU A 354 -29.55 4.32 -10.37
CA GLU A 354 -28.80 5.15 -11.31
C GLU A 354 -27.29 4.85 -11.19
N PHE A 355 -26.63 4.71 -12.33
CA PHE A 355 -25.19 4.61 -12.46
C PHE A 355 -24.72 5.55 -13.56
N ALA A 356 -24.22 6.74 -13.18
CA ALA A 356 -23.92 7.82 -14.12
C ALA A 356 -22.66 8.59 -13.69
N ILE A 357 -22.02 9.24 -14.66
CA ILE A 357 -21.01 10.28 -14.42
C ILE A 357 -21.78 11.61 -14.37
N ARG A 358 -21.54 12.39 -13.32
CA ARG A 358 -22.11 13.74 -13.14
C ARG A 358 -21.06 14.81 -13.36
#